data_68b66721a1fb0bfda2fc90009a411510
#
_entry.id   68b66721a1fb0bfda2fc90009a411510
#
_cell.length_a   1.000
_cell.length_b   1.000
_cell.length_c   1.000
_cell.angle_alpha   90.00
_cell.angle_beta   90.00
_cell.angle_gamma   90.00
#
_symmetry.space_group_name_H-M   'P 1'
#
loop_
_entity.id
_entity.type
_entity.pdbx_description
1 polymer ?
#
loop_
_entity_poly.entity_id
_entity_poly.type
_entity_poly.pdbx_seq_one_letter_code
_entity_poly.pdbx_strand_id
1 'polypeptide(L)'
;EVGEMIGVAFHLAAIAFLLLARKEFWARVRRGALLKATFVLVAAMGVGTLIGWALLEAFPGTLARPDRFWYALNRVSGFAGADADSFSGHPHVFVNALLGLFGALALMVAAVVLFQSQRADNALTGEDESAIRGLLELYGKNDSLGYFATRRDKAVVFAPNGRAAITYRVEVGVCLASGDPIGDPKAWPQAIEAWLALCQSYGWAPGVMGASSTAAQAFRAAGLNALQLGDEAILYPDNFRLSGPDMRAVRQAVTRAKRAGASVRIRRHRDIDSDEMAEVVKRADAWRDTDDERGFSMALGRLGDPADGDCLLVEAVQNDGSDVVAMLSLVPWGTNGASLDLMRRSPQSPNGTIELLVSELCQQSEVVGVTRISLNFAMFRSAFEQGAQLGAGPVARLWRWLLVFFSRWWQLETLYRSNMKYQPVWVPRFACYEDARLVPRVGVASVIAEGFLVLPFSRRHEQPHTGHHIAAPGTLVATGLLHSDGTAPDVSGLAADLPADSDRQRLPEQVRVRMAKLKSLQSEGAGQP
;
A
#
# COMPACT_ATOMS: atom_id res chain seq x y z
N GLU A 1 -2.12 39.61 -37.26
CA GLU A 1 -1.59 40.52 -36.20
C GLU A 1 -2.48 40.46 -34.93
N VAL A 2 -3.84 40.65 -35.03
CA VAL A 2 -4.72 40.65 -33.84
C VAL A 2 -4.78 39.25 -33.18
N GLY A 3 -4.79 38.19 -33.96
CA GLY A 3 -4.78 36.81 -33.45
C GLY A 3 -3.48 36.42 -32.73
N GLU A 4 -2.36 36.91 -33.22
CA GLU A 4 -1.03 36.72 -32.61
C GLU A 4 -0.89 37.50 -31.29
N MET A 5 -1.38 38.73 -31.24
CA MET A 5 -1.41 39.53 -30.00
C MET A 5 -2.29 38.85 -28.92
N ILE A 6 -3.44 38.29 -29.27
CA ILE A 6 -4.30 37.54 -28.35
C ILE A 6 -3.56 36.28 -27.84
N GLY A 7 -2.85 35.57 -28.72
CA GLY A 7 -2.03 34.41 -28.36
C GLY A 7 -0.92 34.79 -27.37
N VAL A 8 -0.18 35.83 -27.63
CA VAL A 8 0.88 36.32 -26.74
C VAL A 8 0.30 36.78 -25.40
N ALA A 9 -0.82 37.50 -25.38
CA ALA A 9 -1.47 37.95 -24.16
C ALA A 9 -1.96 36.76 -23.33
N PHE A 10 -2.51 35.70 -23.96
CA PHE A 10 -2.91 34.48 -23.29
C PHE A 10 -1.71 33.76 -22.64
N HIS A 11 -0.60 33.60 -23.34
CA HIS A 11 0.60 32.97 -22.79
C HIS A 11 1.20 33.78 -21.64
N LEU A 12 1.23 35.10 -21.73
CA LEU A 12 1.69 35.97 -20.64
C LEU A 12 0.78 35.88 -19.42
N ALA A 13 -0.56 35.83 -19.62
CA ALA A 13 -1.52 35.64 -18.54
C ALA A 13 -1.37 34.26 -17.90
N ALA A 14 -1.17 33.19 -18.67
CA ALA A 14 -0.91 31.83 -18.17
C ALA A 14 0.40 31.77 -17.37
N ILE A 15 1.47 32.40 -17.86
CA ILE A 15 2.75 32.47 -17.12
C ILE A 15 2.57 33.26 -15.81
N ALA A 16 1.90 34.41 -15.86
CA ALA A 16 1.61 35.20 -14.67
C ALA A 16 0.78 34.40 -13.63
N PHE A 17 -0.26 33.67 -14.09
CA PHE A 17 -1.06 32.79 -13.26
C PHE A 17 -0.20 31.71 -12.61
N LEU A 18 0.65 31.01 -13.37
CA LEU A 18 1.54 29.97 -12.85
C LEU A 18 2.55 30.51 -11.83
N LEU A 19 3.07 31.72 -12.08
CA LEU A 19 3.99 32.40 -11.16
C LEU A 19 3.30 32.85 -9.87
N LEU A 20 2.06 33.33 -9.95
CA LEU A 20 1.26 33.70 -8.78
C LEU A 20 0.81 32.47 -7.98
N ALA A 21 0.40 31.40 -8.68
CA ALA A 21 -0.05 30.15 -8.11
C ALA A 21 1.12 29.19 -7.77
N ARG A 22 2.39 29.59 -7.96
CA ARG A 22 3.56 28.71 -7.75
C ARG A 22 3.61 28.03 -6.38
N LYS A 23 2.97 28.62 -5.36
CA LYS A 23 2.89 28.06 -4.01
C LYS A 23 1.94 26.86 -3.93
N GLU A 24 0.96 26.78 -4.82
CA GLU A 24 0.01 25.66 -4.92
C GLU A 24 0.59 24.46 -5.68
N PHE A 25 1.62 24.69 -6.51
CA PHE A 25 2.32 23.67 -7.29
C PHE A 25 3.62 23.21 -6.62
N TRP A 26 3.71 23.30 -5.30
CA TRP A 26 4.91 22.95 -4.58
C TRP A 26 4.99 21.43 -4.34
N ALA A 27 5.58 20.71 -5.31
CA ALA A 27 6.00 19.32 -5.14
C ALA A 27 7.50 19.21 -5.42
N ARG A 28 8.22 18.42 -4.63
CA ARG A 28 9.64 18.14 -4.89
C ARG A 28 9.76 17.35 -6.20
N VAL A 29 10.41 17.95 -7.19
CA VAL A 29 10.75 17.26 -8.44
C VAL A 29 11.89 16.28 -8.16
N ARG A 30 11.76 15.05 -8.66
CA ARG A 30 12.78 14.00 -8.51
C ARG A 30 14.15 14.52 -8.97
N ARG A 31 15.22 14.28 -8.17
CA ARG A 31 16.59 14.57 -8.62
C ARG A 31 16.84 13.82 -9.93
N GLY A 32 17.20 14.55 -10.99
CA GLY A 32 17.41 13.99 -12.33
C GLY A 32 16.16 13.78 -13.19
N ALA A 33 14.95 14.17 -12.74
CA ALA A 33 13.73 14.09 -13.55
C ALA A 33 13.83 14.96 -14.82
N LEU A 34 14.41 16.17 -14.70
CA LEU A 34 14.70 17.02 -15.85
C LEU A 34 15.59 16.32 -16.88
N LEU A 35 16.69 15.70 -16.43
CA LEU A 35 17.62 15.00 -17.32
C LEU A 35 16.95 13.80 -18.01
N LYS A 36 16.15 13.02 -17.27
CA LYS A 36 15.37 11.92 -17.84
C LYS A 36 14.29 12.39 -18.80
N ALA A 37 13.56 13.44 -18.46
CA ALA A 37 12.51 13.99 -19.31
C ALA A 37 13.12 14.57 -20.60
N THR A 38 14.26 15.28 -20.51
CA THR A 38 15.00 15.77 -21.69
C THR A 38 15.49 14.61 -22.56
N PHE A 39 16.06 13.55 -21.96
CA PHE A 39 16.50 12.38 -22.70
C PHE A 39 15.32 11.70 -23.42
N VAL A 40 14.20 11.51 -22.73
CA VAL A 40 12.98 10.89 -23.30
C VAL A 40 12.42 11.78 -24.41
N LEU A 41 12.40 13.12 -24.24
CA LEU A 41 11.96 14.06 -25.25
C LEU A 41 12.81 13.93 -26.52
N VAL A 42 14.14 14.00 -26.37
CA VAL A 42 15.06 13.90 -27.51
C VAL A 42 14.96 12.55 -28.19
N ALA A 43 14.88 11.47 -27.44
CA ALA A 43 14.71 10.11 -27.99
C ALA A 43 13.38 9.96 -28.74
N ALA A 44 12.26 10.43 -28.15
CA ALA A 44 10.94 10.35 -28.78
C ALA A 44 10.86 11.23 -30.04
N MET A 45 11.45 12.43 -30.01
CA MET A 45 11.57 13.28 -31.19
C MET A 45 12.43 12.65 -32.29
N GLY A 46 13.55 12.01 -31.91
CA GLY A 46 14.40 11.28 -32.85
C GLY A 46 13.64 10.11 -33.53
N VAL A 47 12.94 9.30 -32.74
CA VAL A 47 12.12 8.21 -33.27
C VAL A 47 10.97 8.75 -34.15
N GLY A 48 10.27 9.79 -33.69
CA GLY A 48 9.22 10.44 -34.46
C GLY A 48 9.72 11.02 -35.80
N THR A 49 10.92 11.60 -35.81
CA THR A 49 11.58 12.11 -37.03
C THR A 49 11.92 10.98 -38.00
N LEU A 50 12.47 9.86 -37.52
CA LEU A 50 12.82 8.71 -38.37
C LEU A 50 11.57 8.06 -38.98
N ILE A 51 10.52 7.87 -38.19
CA ILE A 51 9.24 7.34 -38.67
C ILE A 51 8.63 8.33 -39.68
N GLY A 52 8.65 9.61 -39.35
CA GLY A 52 8.15 10.68 -40.22
C GLY A 52 8.90 10.76 -41.54
N TRP A 53 10.22 10.65 -41.52
CA TRP A 53 11.02 10.58 -42.74
C TRP A 53 10.66 9.36 -43.59
N ALA A 54 10.52 8.18 -43.00
CA ALA A 54 10.08 6.99 -43.72
C ALA A 54 8.68 7.15 -44.35
N LEU A 55 7.74 7.82 -43.65
CA LEU A 55 6.43 8.16 -44.18
C LEU A 55 6.52 9.15 -45.36
N LEU A 56 7.40 10.11 -45.30
CA LEU A 56 7.65 11.06 -46.39
C LEU A 56 8.34 10.41 -47.61
N GLU A 57 9.14 9.35 -47.42
CA GLU A 57 9.64 8.56 -48.54
C GLU A 57 8.54 7.75 -49.22
N ALA A 58 7.56 7.22 -48.46
CA ALA A 58 6.42 6.47 -48.99
C ALA A 58 5.33 7.39 -49.59
N PHE A 59 5.09 8.56 -48.98
CA PHE A 59 4.01 9.50 -49.37
C PHE A 59 4.53 10.94 -49.44
N PRO A 60 5.40 11.25 -50.41
CA PRO A 60 6.16 12.52 -50.43
C PRO A 60 5.31 13.76 -50.74
N GLY A 61 4.12 13.61 -51.32
CA GLY A 61 3.41 14.77 -51.90
C GLY A 61 4.21 15.41 -53.00
N THR A 62 4.39 16.74 -52.95
CA THR A 62 5.25 17.48 -53.86
C THR A 62 6.62 17.82 -53.24
N LEU A 63 6.93 17.32 -52.04
CA LEU A 63 8.15 17.65 -51.30
C LEU A 63 9.40 17.05 -51.98
N ALA A 64 10.40 17.87 -52.21
CA ALA A 64 11.66 17.44 -52.83
C ALA A 64 12.40 16.44 -51.92
N ARG A 65 13.06 15.45 -52.54
CA ARG A 65 13.74 14.37 -51.80
C ARG A 65 14.79 14.82 -50.79
N PRO A 66 15.65 15.80 -51.07
CA PRO A 66 16.66 16.27 -50.12
C PRO A 66 16.04 16.94 -48.88
N ASP A 67 14.82 17.48 -48.99
CA ASP A 67 14.18 18.25 -47.93
C ASP A 67 13.39 17.36 -46.95
N ARG A 68 13.08 16.11 -47.28
CA ARG A 68 12.17 15.21 -46.50
C ARG A 68 12.63 14.99 -45.09
N PHE A 69 13.92 14.70 -44.87
CA PHE A 69 14.45 14.48 -43.51
C PHE A 69 14.38 15.78 -42.69
N TRP A 70 14.82 16.89 -43.25
CA TRP A 70 14.82 18.15 -42.54
C TRP A 70 13.40 18.66 -42.26
N TYR A 71 12.48 18.43 -43.16
CA TYR A 71 11.07 18.71 -42.94
C TYR A 71 10.49 17.88 -41.80
N ALA A 72 10.77 16.57 -41.76
CA ALA A 72 10.33 15.69 -40.67
C ALA A 72 10.87 16.17 -39.33
N LEU A 73 12.17 16.46 -39.26
CA LEU A 73 12.82 16.93 -38.04
C LEU A 73 12.21 18.25 -37.57
N ASN A 74 12.05 19.21 -38.47
CA ASN A 74 11.50 20.53 -38.14
C ASN A 74 10.04 20.41 -37.65
N ARG A 75 9.23 19.61 -38.31
CA ARG A 75 7.82 19.46 -37.96
C ARG A 75 7.59 18.69 -36.64
N VAL A 76 8.38 17.64 -36.37
CA VAL A 76 8.30 16.88 -35.12
C VAL A 76 8.86 17.69 -33.94
N SER A 77 9.93 18.49 -34.17
CA SER A 77 10.52 19.33 -33.12
C SER A 77 9.68 20.55 -32.75
N GLY A 78 8.66 20.87 -33.52
CA GLY A 78 7.80 22.05 -33.28
C GLY A 78 8.44 23.38 -33.63
N PHE A 79 9.64 23.40 -34.24
CA PHE A 79 10.27 24.59 -34.75
C PHE A 79 9.60 25.11 -36.03
N ALA A 80 8.33 24.80 -36.25
CA ALA A 80 7.53 25.17 -37.41
C ALA A 80 7.24 26.68 -37.57
N GLY A 81 8.08 27.54 -36.98
CA GLY A 81 8.14 28.97 -37.29
C GLY A 81 9.21 29.32 -38.31
N ALA A 82 10.04 28.35 -38.73
CA ALA A 82 10.92 28.55 -39.89
C ALA A 82 10.06 28.36 -41.14
N ASP A 83 9.90 29.40 -41.87
CA ASP A 83 9.11 29.64 -43.05
C ASP A 83 8.78 28.37 -43.85
N ALA A 84 7.46 28.10 -44.02
CA ALA A 84 6.99 27.08 -44.95
C ALA A 84 7.57 27.25 -46.35
N ASP A 85 8.07 28.43 -46.66
CA ASP A 85 8.73 28.83 -47.92
C ASP A 85 10.19 28.33 -48.02
N SER A 86 10.79 27.76 -46.94
CA SER A 86 12.16 27.25 -46.99
C SER A 86 12.29 25.84 -47.59
N PHE A 87 11.22 25.13 -47.82
CA PHE A 87 11.21 23.78 -48.37
C PHE A 87 10.61 23.74 -49.79
N SER A 88 11.20 22.95 -50.67
CA SER A 88 10.74 22.83 -52.07
C SER A 88 9.52 21.88 -52.16
N GLY A 89 8.31 22.42 -51.99
CA GLY A 89 7.05 21.69 -52.08
C GLY A 89 6.41 21.39 -50.71
N HIS A 90 5.29 20.63 -50.72
CA HIS A 90 4.50 20.32 -49.53
C HIS A 90 4.26 18.83 -49.43
N PRO A 91 4.31 18.23 -48.21
CA PRO A 91 3.94 16.86 -48.00
C PRO A 91 2.43 16.68 -48.10
N HIS A 92 2.00 15.40 -48.19
CA HIS A 92 0.57 15.07 -48.12
C HIS A 92 -0.01 15.56 -46.78
N VAL A 93 -1.21 16.16 -46.79
CA VAL A 93 -1.86 16.76 -45.61
C VAL A 93 -1.92 15.80 -44.43
N PHE A 94 -2.25 14.53 -44.69
CA PHE A 94 -2.29 13.48 -43.66
C PHE A 94 -0.92 13.24 -42.99
N VAL A 95 0.16 13.18 -43.79
CA VAL A 95 1.53 12.98 -43.27
C VAL A 95 1.96 14.17 -42.42
N ASN A 96 1.65 15.41 -42.90
CA ASN A 96 1.94 16.61 -42.11
C ASN A 96 1.22 16.62 -40.75
N ALA A 97 -0.05 16.16 -40.69
CA ALA A 97 -0.80 16.04 -39.43
C ALA A 97 -0.18 15.00 -38.50
N LEU A 98 0.25 13.84 -39.03
CA LEU A 98 0.92 12.79 -38.24
C LEU A 98 2.26 13.26 -37.65
N LEU A 99 3.07 13.99 -38.43
CA LEU A 99 4.32 14.56 -37.95
C LEU A 99 4.11 15.51 -36.76
N GLY A 100 3.09 16.38 -36.86
CA GLY A 100 2.70 17.25 -35.74
C GLY A 100 2.23 16.46 -34.51
N LEU A 101 1.50 15.35 -34.72
CA LEU A 101 1.06 14.47 -33.65
C LEU A 101 2.24 13.78 -32.96
N PHE A 102 3.28 13.36 -33.68
CA PHE A 102 4.47 12.76 -33.09
C PHE A 102 5.21 13.75 -32.17
N GLY A 103 5.31 15.02 -32.57
CA GLY A 103 5.88 16.06 -31.73
C GLY A 103 5.07 16.32 -30.47
N ALA A 104 3.73 16.41 -30.60
CA ALA A 104 2.84 16.57 -29.45
C ALA A 104 2.91 15.37 -28.49
N LEU A 105 2.97 14.14 -29.00
CA LEU A 105 3.13 12.92 -28.22
C LEU A 105 4.49 12.90 -27.50
N ALA A 106 5.57 13.26 -28.17
CA ALA A 106 6.89 13.34 -27.57
C ALA A 106 6.92 14.32 -26.39
N LEU A 107 6.32 15.50 -26.54
CA LEU A 107 6.19 16.48 -25.48
C LEU A 107 5.32 15.98 -24.32
N MET A 108 4.20 15.34 -24.64
CA MET A 108 3.30 14.77 -23.63
C MET A 108 3.99 13.67 -22.81
N VAL A 109 4.71 12.74 -23.46
CA VAL A 109 5.47 11.70 -22.77
C VAL A 109 6.55 12.28 -21.89
N ALA A 110 7.30 13.27 -22.39
CA ALA A 110 8.32 13.98 -21.60
C ALA A 110 7.71 14.69 -20.38
N ALA A 111 6.55 15.34 -20.56
CA ALA A 111 5.82 15.96 -19.44
C ALA A 111 5.37 14.91 -18.41
N VAL A 112 4.82 13.77 -18.84
CA VAL A 112 4.47 12.67 -17.93
C VAL A 112 5.70 12.19 -17.16
N VAL A 113 6.85 12.01 -17.80
CA VAL A 113 8.10 11.60 -17.13
C VAL A 113 8.60 12.67 -16.15
N LEU A 114 8.49 13.94 -16.51
CA LEU A 114 8.88 15.07 -15.66
C LEU A 114 8.04 15.16 -14.40
N PHE A 115 6.72 14.99 -14.55
CA PHE A 115 5.74 15.08 -13.47
C PHE A 115 5.43 13.73 -12.83
N GLN A 116 6.14 12.65 -13.21
CA GLN A 116 6.01 11.40 -12.49
C GLN A 116 6.33 11.62 -11.02
N SER A 117 5.33 11.37 -10.18
CA SER A 117 5.49 11.37 -8.73
C SER A 117 6.67 10.46 -8.35
N GLN A 118 7.52 10.96 -7.45
CA GLN A 118 8.60 10.15 -6.89
C GLN A 118 7.97 8.92 -6.24
N ARG A 119 8.27 7.73 -6.73
CA ARG A 119 8.05 6.52 -5.94
C ARG A 119 9.04 6.58 -4.78
N ALA A 120 8.56 6.36 -3.57
CA ALA A 120 9.46 6.04 -2.48
C ALA A 120 10.07 4.67 -2.81
N ASP A 121 11.24 4.67 -3.45
CA ASP A 121 12.03 3.44 -3.68
C ASP A 121 12.70 2.96 -2.37
N ASN A 122 12.31 3.54 -1.24
CA ASN A 122 12.89 3.26 0.06
C ASN A 122 12.17 2.04 0.68
N ALA A 123 12.72 0.87 0.46
CA ALA A 123 12.45 -0.30 1.31
C ALA A 123 12.93 -0.01 2.74
N LEU A 124 12.31 -0.63 3.75
CA LEU A 124 12.76 -0.57 5.13
C LEU A 124 14.23 -0.97 5.23
N THR A 125 15.03 -0.15 5.91
CA THR A 125 16.39 -0.55 6.29
C THR A 125 16.34 -1.53 7.47
N GLY A 126 17.44 -2.22 7.74
CA GLY A 126 17.53 -3.09 8.92
C GLY A 126 17.35 -2.33 10.24
N GLU A 127 17.82 -1.08 10.30
CA GLU A 127 17.66 -0.20 11.45
C GLU A 127 16.19 0.21 11.63
N ASP A 128 15.50 0.59 10.55
CA ASP A 128 14.08 0.92 10.58
C ASP A 128 13.24 -0.28 11.05
N GLU A 129 13.50 -1.47 10.48
CA GLU A 129 12.78 -2.69 10.88
C GLU A 129 13.03 -3.01 12.36
N SER A 130 14.26 -2.84 12.86
CA SER A 130 14.60 -3.04 14.26
C SER A 130 13.86 -2.05 15.16
N ALA A 131 13.82 -0.77 14.80
CA ALA A 131 13.08 0.25 15.53
C ALA A 131 11.56 -0.04 15.56
N ILE A 132 10.97 -0.44 14.41
CA ILE A 132 9.56 -0.86 14.34
C ILE A 132 9.29 -2.04 15.26
N ARG A 133 10.16 -3.07 15.26
CA ARG A 133 10.02 -4.25 16.13
C ARG A 133 10.07 -3.86 17.61
N GLY A 134 10.96 -2.95 18.01
CA GLY A 134 11.00 -2.42 19.37
C GLY A 134 9.72 -1.69 19.77
N LEU A 135 9.15 -0.88 18.88
CA LEU A 135 7.84 -0.23 19.12
C LEU A 135 6.70 -1.25 19.21
N LEU A 136 6.73 -2.33 18.42
CA LEU A 136 5.73 -3.39 18.47
C LEU A 136 5.84 -4.24 19.74
N GLU A 137 7.04 -4.47 20.25
CA GLU A 137 7.24 -5.18 21.51
C GLU A 137 6.57 -4.42 22.68
N LEU A 138 6.72 -3.08 22.71
CA LEU A 138 6.15 -2.24 23.76
C LEU A 138 4.65 -1.97 23.60
N TYR A 139 4.18 -1.76 22.37
CA TYR A 139 2.84 -1.24 22.09
C TYR A 139 2.01 -2.09 21.13
N GLY A 140 2.55 -3.18 20.58
CA GLY A 140 1.91 -4.00 19.53
C GLY A 140 0.60 -4.68 19.94
N LYS A 141 0.22 -4.63 21.22
CA LYS A 141 -1.07 -5.16 21.68
C LYS A 141 -2.30 -4.42 21.15
N ASN A 142 -2.12 -3.18 20.66
CA ASN A 142 -3.23 -2.31 20.30
C ASN A 142 -3.81 -2.62 18.92
N ASP A 143 -2.98 -3.10 17.97
CA ASP A 143 -3.42 -3.39 16.61
C ASP A 143 -2.98 -4.80 16.17
N SER A 144 -3.95 -5.61 15.73
CA SER A 144 -3.71 -6.94 15.16
C SER A 144 -2.91 -6.88 13.85
N LEU A 145 -2.98 -5.78 13.11
CA LEU A 145 -2.27 -5.58 11.86
C LEU A 145 -0.87 -4.98 12.06
N GLY A 146 -0.52 -4.62 13.30
CA GLY A 146 0.73 -3.90 13.59
C GLY A 146 1.99 -4.62 13.11
N TYR A 147 2.06 -5.95 13.20
CA TYR A 147 3.23 -6.71 12.77
C TYR A 147 3.49 -6.63 11.26
N PHE A 148 2.46 -6.43 10.43
CA PHE A 148 2.61 -6.26 8.98
C PHE A 148 3.30 -4.94 8.60
N ALA A 149 3.54 -4.06 9.54
CA ALA A 149 4.37 -2.89 9.36
C ALA A 149 5.85 -3.23 9.13
N THR A 150 6.30 -4.40 9.56
CA THR A 150 7.67 -4.89 9.35
C THR A 150 7.94 -5.38 7.92
N ARG A 151 6.96 -5.29 7.00
CA ARG A 151 7.17 -5.61 5.57
C ARG A 151 8.27 -4.72 5.00
N ARG A 152 9.25 -5.35 4.36
CA ARG A 152 10.46 -4.68 3.82
C ARG A 152 10.21 -3.89 2.55
N ASP A 153 9.04 -4.06 1.90
CA ASP A 153 8.61 -3.29 0.72
C ASP A 153 7.85 -2.00 1.09
N LYS A 154 7.86 -1.62 2.35
CA LYS A 154 7.31 -0.35 2.88
C LYS A 154 8.44 0.61 3.22
N ALA A 155 8.12 1.90 3.20
CA ALA A 155 8.91 2.95 3.82
C ALA A 155 8.32 3.32 5.18
N VAL A 156 9.05 4.07 6.00
CA VAL A 156 8.61 4.49 7.32
C VAL A 156 8.85 5.97 7.56
N VAL A 157 7.96 6.60 8.33
CA VAL A 157 8.14 7.93 8.93
C VAL A 157 7.99 7.79 10.42
N PHE A 158 9.00 8.20 11.17
CA PHE A 158 8.95 8.26 12.62
C PHE A 158 8.41 9.61 13.11
N ALA A 159 7.74 9.60 14.25
CA ALA A 159 7.50 10.83 15.01
C ALA A 159 8.84 11.44 15.42
N PRO A 160 8.95 12.78 15.59
CA PRO A 160 10.20 13.43 15.98
C PRO A 160 10.81 12.92 17.29
N ASN A 161 9.99 12.36 18.17
CA ASN A 161 10.41 11.76 19.44
C ASN A 161 10.73 10.26 19.34
N GLY A 162 10.64 9.65 18.15
CA GLY A 162 10.91 8.23 17.91
C GLY A 162 9.91 7.25 18.55
N ARG A 163 8.88 7.73 19.27
CA ARG A 163 7.94 6.87 20.02
C ARG A 163 6.78 6.33 19.20
N ALA A 164 6.59 6.80 17.98
CA ALA A 164 5.60 6.30 17.05
C ALA A 164 6.11 6.39 15.61
N ALA A 165 5.54 5.57 14.74
CA ALA A 165 5.88 5.54 13.32
C ALA A 165 4.67 5.21 12.45
N ILE A 166 4.71 5.61 11.18
CA ILE A 166 3.76 5.20 10.15
C ILE A 166 4.53 4.55 9.01
N THR A 167 4.19 3.31 8.70
CA THR A 167 4.72 2.63 7.51
C THR A 167 3.78 2.82 6.33
N TYR A 168 4.36 3.05 5.16
CA TYR A 168 3.60 3.40 3.98
C TYR A 168 4.23 2.86 2.70
N ARG A 169 3.46 2.86 1.62
CA ARG A 169 3.94 2.64 0.25
C ARG A 169 3.29 3.66 -0.68
N VAL A 170 4.00 4.09 -1.72
CA VAL A 170 3.46 5.05 -2.69
C VAL A 170 3.02 4.33 -3.96
N GLU A 171 1.72 4.36 -4.22
CA GLU A 171 1.10 3.78 -5.41
C GLU A 171 0.25 4.82 -6.13
N VAL A 172 0.48 5.01 -7.42
CA VAL A 172 -0.30 5.93 -8.28
C VAL A 172 -0.41 7.35 -7.68
N GLY A 173 0.68 7.81 -7.00
CA GLY A 173 0.71 9.12 -6.33
C GLY A 173 -0.15 9.21 -5.07
N VAL A 174 -0.50 8.08 -4.46
CA VAL A 174 -1.08 7.98 -3.12
C VAL A 174 -0.01 7.44 -2.17
N CYS A 175 0.23 8.15 -1.08
CA CYS A 175 1.03 7.65 0.03
C CYS A 175 0.10 6.84 0.93
N LEU A 176 0.14 5.51 0.75
CA LEU A 176 -0.79 4.58 1.39
C LEU A 176 -0.16 3.99 2.64
N ALA A 177 -0.66 4.36 3.81
CA ALA A 177 -0.35 3.73 5.09
C ALA A 177 -1.24 2.50 5.32
N SER A 178 -0.82 1.57 6.17
CA SER A 178 -1.61 0.38 6.52
C SER A 178 -1.67 0.17 8.03
N GLY A 179 -2.87 -0.10 8.54
CA GLY A 179 -3.12 -0.29 9.96
C GLY A 179 -3.05 1.01 10.76
N ASP A 180 -2.79 0.86 12.04
CA ASP A 180 -2.63 1.96 12.97
C ASP A 180 -1.19 2.52 12.90
N PRO A 181 -0.97 3.78 13.32
CA PRO A 181 0.38 4.23 13.64
C PRO A 181 0.97 3.32 14.72
N ILE A 182 2.22 2.89 14.52
CA ILE A 182 2.91 1.99 15.42
C ILE A 182 3.47 2.78 16.60
N GLY A 183 3.55 2.17 17.79
CA GLY A 183 4.14 2.76 18.96
C GLY A 183 3.14 3.38 19.92
N ASP A 184 3.60 4.35 20.72
CA ASP A 184 2.82 5.00 21.76
C ASP A 184 1.63 5.78 21.17
N PRO A 185 0.38 5.48 21.55
CA PRO A 185 -0.78 6.25 21.10
C PRO A 185 -0.70 7.76 21.41
N LYS A 186 0.01 8.14 22.46
CA LYS A 186 0.23 9.56 22.79
C LYS A 186 1.14 10.28 21.78
N ALA A 187 1.97 9.55 21.06
CA ALA A 187 2.86 10.08 20.03
C ALA A 187 2.26 9.95 18.59
N TRP A 188 1.11 9.31 18.41
CA TRP A 188 0.46 9.18 17.12
C TRP A 188 0.17 10.50 16.41
N PRO A 189 -0.31 11.57 17.08
CA PRO A 189 -0.52 12.86 16.43
C PRO A 189 0.74 13.40 15.75
N GLN A 190 1.90 13.24 16.38
CA GLN A 190 3.18 13.71 15.83
C GLN A 190 3.63 12.86 14.62
N ALA A 191 3.43 11.53 14.68
CA ALA A 191 3.72 10.65 13.55
C ALA A 191 2.80 10.95 12.35
N ILE A 192 1.50 11.19 12.60
CA ILE A 192 0.53 11.54 11.56
C ILE A 192 0.88 12.90 10.94
N GLU A 193 1.25 13.88 11.76
CA GLU A 193 1.67 15.21 11.28
C GLU A 193 2.92 15.09 10.38
N ALA A 194 3.94 14.34 10.81
CA ALA A 194 5.16 14.11 10.05
C ALA A 194 4.85 13.40 8.70
N TRP A 195 3.99 12.39 8.71
CA TRP A 195 3.58 11.67 7.52
C TRP A 195 2.78 12.56 6.56
N LEU A 196 1.85 13.38 7.06
CA LEU A 196 1.10 14.34 6.22
C LEU A 196 2.01 15.41 5.61
N ALA A 197 2.99 15.90 6.37
CA ALA A 197 3.99 16.84 5.87
C ALA A 197 4.85 16.21 4.75
N LEU A 198 5.20 14.94 4.90
CA LEU A 198 5.88 14.19 3.85
C LEU A 198 5.00 14.07 2.59
N CYS A 199 3.74 13.63 2.74
CA CYS A 199 2.80 13.54 1.62
C CYS A 199 2.72 14.86 0.86
N GLN A 200 2.60 15.98 1.59
CA GLN A 200 2.53 17.29 0.99
C GLN A 200 3.84 17.68 0.27
N SER A 201 5.01 17.38 0.86
CA SER A 201 6.30 17.73 0.27
C SER A 201 6.54 17.07 -1.09
N TYR A 202 5.89 15.92 -1.34
CA TYR A 202 5.98 15.18 -2.60
C TYR A 202 4.73 15.28 -3.47
N GLY A 203 3.69 15.99 -3.03
CA GLY A 203 2.41 16.09 -3.75
C GLY A 203 1.64 14.76 -3.80
N TRP A 204 1.86 13.87 -2.83
CA TRP A 204 1.13 12.63 -2.71
C TRP A 204 -0.20 12.84 -1.98
N ALA A 205 -1.24 12.15 -2.43
CA ALA A 205 -2.50 12.11 -1.70
C ALA A 205 -2.33 11.15 -0.49
N PRO A 206 -2.66 11.57 0.74
CA PRO A 206 -2.63 10.68 1.88
C PRO A 206 -3.80 9.69 1.83
N GLY A 207 -3.50 8.41 2.09
CA GLY A 207 -4.47 7.34 2.20
C GLY A 207 -4.08 6.37 3.31
N VAL A 208 -5.05 5.84 4.04
CA VAL A 208 -4.83 4.80 5.06
C VAL A 208 -5.77 3.64 4.80
N MET A 209 -5.29 2.42 4.99
CA MET A 209 -6.05 1.20 4.80
C MET A 209 -6.01 0.34 6.06
N GLY A 210 -7.17 -0.09 6.53
CA GLY A 210 -7.28 -1.01 7.66
C GLY A 210 -7.07 -0.40 9.05
N ALA A 211 -7.22 0.92 9.22
CA ALA A 211 -7.12 1.58 10.51
C ALA A 211 -8.18 1.06 11.50
N SER A 212 -7.80 0.90 12.77
CA SER A 212 -8.75 0.65 13.86
C SER A 212 -9.65 1.86 14.11
N SER A 213 -10.71 1.69 14.91
CA SER A 213 -11.57 2.81 15.32
C SER A 213 -10.78 3.91 16.04
N THR A 214 -9.80 3.53 16.85
CA THR A 214 -8.95 4.47 17.61
C THR A 214 -8.04 5.26 16.66
N ALA A 215 -7.37 4.58 15.74
CA ALA A 215 -6.50 5.24 14.77
C ALA A 215 -7.32 6.09 13.78
N ALA A 216 -8.50 5.61 13.35
CA ALA A 216 -9.40 6.41 12.51
C ALA A 216 -9.82 7.73 13.18
N GLN A 217 -10.02 7.74 14.50
CA GLN A 217 -10.27 8.97 15.26
C GLN A 217 -9.02 9.87 15.26
N ALA A 218 -7.81 9.31 15.46
CA ALA A 218 -6.57 10.08 15.42
C ALA A 218 -6.32 10.69 14.01
N PHE A 219 -6.53 9.93 12.95
CA PHE A 219 -6.47 10.44 11.57
C PHE A 219 -7.52 11.51 11.29
N ARG A 220 -8.74 11.35 11.83
CA ARG A 220 -9.79 12.39 11.71
C ARG A 220 -9.43 13.66 12.46
N ALA A 221 -8.84 13.56 13.64
CA ALA A 221 -8.35 14.72 14.39
C ALA A 221 -7.26 15.48 13.60
N ALA A 222 -6.47 14.77 12.80
CA ALA A 222 -5.48 15.35 11.88
C ALA A 222 -6.09 15.89 10.56
N GLY A 223 -7.41 15.81 10.37
CA GLY A 223 -8.13 16.40 9.25
C GLY A 223 -8.44 15.45 8.09
N LEU A 224 -8.20 14.15 8.21
CA LEU A 224 -8.66 13.17 7.23
C LEU A 224 -10.13 12.80 7.49
N ASN A 225 -10.79 12.25 6.48
CA ASN A 225 -12.09 11.59 6.61
C ASN A 225 -11.88 10.10 6.82
N ALA A 226 -12.84 9.42 7.45
CA ALA A 226 -12.79 7.97 7.63
C ALA A 226 -14.06 7.32 7.08
N LEU A 227 -13.88 6.23 6.32
CA LEU A 227 -14.93 5.39 5.78
C LEU A 227 -14.70 3.97 6.29
N GLN A 228 -15.73 3.30 6.81
CA GLN A 228 -15.62 1.90 7.18
C GLN A 228 -15.34 1.04 5.94
N LEU A 229 -14.18 0.37 5.97
CA LEU A 229 -13.71 -0.46 4.86
C LEU A 229 -14.24 -1.88 4.95
N GLY A 230 -14.39 -2.39 6.15
CA GLY A 230 -14.84 -3.75 6.43
C GLY A 230 -14.80 -4.05 7.92
N ASP A 231 -14.92 -5.32 8.25
CA ASP A 231 -14.87 -5.80 9.63
C ASP A 231 -13.83 -6.92 9.74
N GLU A 232 -13.05 -6.86 10.80
CA GLU A 232 -12.07 -7.87 11.18
C GLU A 232 -12.72 -8.96 12.02
N ALA A 233 -12.39 -10.21 11.72
CA ALA A 233 -12.90 -11.37 12.43
C ALA A 233 -11.92 -11.76 13.56
N ILE A 234 -12.29 -11.51 14.82
CA ILE A 234 -11.46 -11.85 15.98
C ILE A 234 -12.08 -13.02 16.74
N LEU A 235 -11.28 -14.06 16.95
CA LEU A 235 -11.63 -15.17 17.81
C LEU A 235 -10.99 -14.98 19.19
N TYR A 236 -11.77 -15.24 20.23
CA TYR A 236 -11.29 -15.34 21.61
C TYR A 236 -11.35 -16.80 22.02
N PRO A 237 -10.20 -17.51 22.12
CA PRO A 237 -10.14 -18.92 22.47
C PRO A 237 -10.91 -19.28 23.73
N ASP A 238 -10.87 -18.45 24.76
CA ASP A 238 -11.58 -18.66 26.03
C ASP A 238 -13.09 -18.79 25.83
N ASN A 239 -13.64 -18.15 24.80
CA ASN A 239 -15.06 -18.17 24.44
C ASN A 239 -15.39 -19.21 23.36
N PHE A 240 -14.35 -19.76 22.69
CA PHE A 240 -14.53 -20.67 21.57
C PHE A 240 -14.98 -22.07 22.06
N ARG A 241 -16.13 -22.53 21.58
CA ARG A 241 -16.67 -23.87 21.91
C ARG A 241 -17.22 -24.50 20.63
N LEU A 242 -16.85 -25.76 20.40
CA LEU A 242 -17.41 -26.53 19.27
C LEU A 242 -18.82 -27.08 19.55
N SER A 243 -19.40 -26.79 20.71
CA SER A 243 -20.77 -27.20 21.11
C SER A 243 -21.82 -26.25 20.55
N GLY A 244 -23.08 -26.67 20.59
CA GLY A 244 -24.21 -25.84 20.15
C GLY A 244 -24.59 -26.01 18.67
N PRO A 245 -25.78 -25.47 18.29
CA PRO A 245 -26.34 -25.59 16.94
C PRO A 245 -25.53 -24.83 15.92
N ASP A 246 -25.07 -23.62 16.27
CA ASP A 246 -24.39 -22.69 15.33
C ASP A 246 -23.01 -23.22 14.90
N MET A 247 -22.33 -23.98 15.77
CA MET A 247 -21.03 -24.61 15.47
C MET A 247 -21.18 -26.02 14.84
N ARG A 248 -22.39 -26.44 14.49
CA ARG A 248 -22.64 -27.77 13.89
C ARG A 248 -21.84 -27.99 12.61
N ALA A 249 -21.80 -27.01 11.74
CA ALA A 249 -21.09 -27.12 10.47
C ALA A 249 -19.56 -27.27 10.68
N VAL A 250 -18.97 -26.46 11.58
CA VAL A 250 -17.55 -26.56 11.93
C VAL A 250 -17.23 -27.88 12.57
N ARG A 251 -18.04 -28.32 13.56
CA ARG A 251 -17.87 -29.59 14.24
C ARG A 251 -17.92 -30.78 13.27
N GLN A 252 -18.86 -30.77 12.31
CA GLN A 252 -18.95 -31.82 11.29
C GLN A 252 -17.73 -31.80 10.37
N ALA A 253 -17.22 -30.63 10.01
CA ALA A 253 -16.01 -30.47 9.19
C ALA A 253 -14.78 -31.02 9.93
N VAL A 254 -14.58 -30.62 11.18
CA VAL A 254 -13.50 -31.13 12.06
C VAL A 254 -13.58 -32.64 12.19
N THR A 255 -14.79 -33.18 12.44
CA THR A 255 -14.98 -34.64 12.57
C THR A 255 -14.62 -35.38 11.27
N ARG A 256 -14.97 -34.83 10.10
CA ARG A 256 -14.59 -35.42 8.80
C ARG A 256 -13.08 -35.44 8.60
N ALA A 257 -12.40 -34.30 8.87
CA ALA A 257 -10.95 -34.22 8.74
C ALA A 257 -10.24 -35.22 9.69
N LYS A 258 -10.65 -35.27 10.94
CA LYS A 258 -10.10 -36.26 11.93
C LYS A 258 -10.35 -37.71 11.51
N ARG A 259 -11.53 -38.03 10.98
CA ARG A 259 -11.82 -39.38 10.45
C ARG A 259 -10.98 -39.72 9.20
N ALA A 260 -10.57 -38.73 8.44
CA ALA A 260 -9.63 -38.90 7.33
C ALA A 260 -8.16 -38.99 7.77
N GLY A 261 -7.90 -39.12 9.09
CA GLY A 261 -6.56 -39.28 9.65
C GLY A 261 -5.77 -37.97 9.83
N ALA A 262 -6.44 -36.79 9.71
CA ALA A 262 -5.76 -35.52 9.94
C ALA A 262 -5.63 -35.21 11.44
N SER A 263 -4.43 -34.81 11.85
CA SER A 263 -4.10 -34.26 13.17
C SER A 263 -3.45 -32.88 13.01
N VAL A 264 -3.23 -32.16 14.11
CA VAL A 264 -2.68 -30.79 14.05
C VAL A 264 -1.42 -30.69 14.89
N ARG A 265 -0.42 -30.04 14.33
CA ARG A 265 0.87 -29.70 14.96
C ARG A 265 1.00 -28.18 14.98
N ILE A 266 1.30 -27.61 16.17
CA ILE A 266 1.48 -26.17 16.35
C ILE A 266 2.88 -25.92 16.88
N ARG A 267 3.63 -25.04 16.20
CA ARG A 267 5.02 -24.72 16.56
C ARG A 267 5.32 -23.25 16.29
N ARG A 268 6.29 -22.68 16.98
CA ARG A 268 6.87 -21.39 16.55
C ARG A 268 7.89 -21.61 15.45
N HIS A 269 8.07 -20.62 14.57
CA HIS A 269 9.04 -20.72 13.47
C HIS A 269 10.44 -20.99 13.99
N ARG A 270 10.84 -20.40 15.12
CA ARG A 270 12.17 -20.61 15.73
C ARG A 270 12.41 -22.04 16.22
N ASP A 271 11.36 -22.82 16.45
CA ASP A 271 11.44 -24.19 16.92
C ASP A 271 11.49 -25.20 15.77
N ILE A 272 11.53 -24.73 14.52
CA ILE A 272 11.56 -25.52 13.31
C ILE A 272 12.99 -25.44 12.73
N ASP A 273 13.55 -26.60 12.43
CA ASP A 273 14.87 -26.68 11.78
C ASP A 273 14.86 -26.00 10.41
N SER A 274 16.02 -25.45 9.99
CA SER A 274 16.13 -24.69 8.74
C SER A 274 15.77 -25.51 7.51
N ASP A 275 16.14 -26.81 7.48
CA ASP A 275 15.87 -27.69 6.35
C ASP A 275 14.38 -28.06 6.30
N GLU A 276 13.76 -28.30 7.48
CA GLU A 276 12.31 -28.50 7.58
C GLU A 276 11.56 -27.24 7.18
N MET A 277 12.01 -26.05 7.60
CA MET A 277 11.41 -24.78 7.22
C MET A 277 11.48 -24.55 5.71
N ALA A 278 12.58 -24.91 5.05
CA ALA A 278 12.69 -24.82 3.59
C ALA A 278 11.66 -25.71 2.88
N GLU A 279 11.37 -26.90 3.41
CA GLU A 279 10.31 -27.76 2.87
C GLU A 279 8.90 -27.18 3.14
N VAL A 280 8.68 -26.51 4.29
CA VAL A 280 7.43 -25.79 4.58
C VAL A 280 7.20 -24.68 3.55
N VAL A 281 8.21 -23.87 3.28
CA VAL A 281 8.14 -22.76 2.27
C VAL A 281 7.85 -23.34 0.89
N LYS A 282 8.57 -24.38 0.47
CA LYS A 282 8.37 -25.03 -0.84
C LYS A 282 6.94 -25.56 -1.00
N ARG A 283 6.35 -26.17 0.06
CA ARG A 283 4.95 -26.63 0.04
C ARG A 283 3.98 -25.45 -0.02
N ALA A 284 4.22 -24.39 0.76
CA ALA A 284 3.40 -23.17 0.72
C ALA A 284 3.37 -22.56 -0.67
N ASP A 285 4.51 -22.53 -1.36
CA ASP A 285 4.62 -22.04 -2.74
C ASP A 285 3.90 -22.94 -3.74
N ALA A 286 4.05 -24.27 -3.59
CA ALA A 286 3.38 -25.23 -4.46
C ALA A 286 1.84 -25.20 -4.34
N TRP A 287 1.31 -24.74 -3.19
CA TRP A 287 -0.14 -24.62 -2.94
C TRP A 287 -0.66 -23.20 -3.17
N ARG A 288 0.12 -22.34 -3.77
CA ARG A 288 -0.27 -20.98 -4.11
C ARG A 288 -1.14 -20.97 -5.38
N ASP A 289 -2.29 -20.32 -5.29
CA ASP A 289 -3.24 -20.23 -6.41
C ASP A 289 -2.85 -19.16 -7.45
N THR A 290 -1.87 -18.30 -7.14
CA THR A 290 -1.45 -17.16 -7.97
C THR A 290 0.06 -17.03 -8.01
N ASP A 291 0.63 -16.54 -9.14
CA ASP A 291 2.07 -16.34 -9.30
C ASP A 291 2.64 -15.27 -8.34
N ASP A 292 1.83 -14.29 -7.97
CA ASP A 292 2.24 -13.22 -7.06
C ASP A 292 1.63 -13.42 -5.66
N GLU A 293 2.46 -13.19 -4.63
CA GLU A 293 1.99 -13.15 -3.25
C GLU A 293 1.22 -11.87 -3.00
N ARG A 294 -0.06 -12.01 -2.62
CA ARG A 294 -0.95 -10.90 -2.33
C ARG A 294 -0.76 -10.42 -0.91
N GLY A 295 -0.94 -9.13 -0.71
CA GLY A 295 -1.02 -8.52 0.60
C GLY A 295 -0.07 -7.34 0.78
N PHE A 296 -0.63 -6.30 1.36
CA PHE A 296 0.07 -5.11 1.81
C PHE A 296 -0.25 -4.83 3.27
N SER A 297 -1.53 -4.94 3.62
CA SER A 297 -2.01 -4.65 4.98
C SER A 297 -2.12 -5.89 5.87
N MET A 298 -2.23 -7.10 5.28
CA MET A 298 -2.63 -8.31 6.00
C MET A 298 -1.80 -9.55 5.65
N ALA A 299 -0.68 -9.40 4.94
CA ALA A 299 0.22 -10.51 4.69
C ALA A 299 1.67 -10.04 4.76
N LEU A 300 2.51 -10.84 5.38
CA LEU A 300 3.93 -10.54 5.55
C LEU A 300 4.73 -10.87 4.29
N GLY A 301 4.38 -11.97 3.61
CA GLY A 301 4.97 -12.38 2.33
C GLY A 301 6.42 -12.84 2.41
N ARG A 302 6.86 -13.39 3.56
CA ARG A 302 8.23 -13.88 3.78
C ARG A 302 8.26 -15.05 4.79
N LEU A 303 7.43 -16.06 4.53
CA LEU A 303 7.38 -17.26 5.35
C LEU A 303 8.80 -17.87 5.51
N GLY A 304 9.16 -18.22 6.75
CA GLY A 304 10.45 -18.82 7.05
C GLY A 304 11.60 -17.84 7.22
N ASP A 305 11.36 -16.53 7.21
CA ASP A 305 12.42 -15.55 7.50
C ASP A 305 12.89 -15.69 8.97
N PRO A 306 14.21 -15.80 9.22
CA PRO A 306 14.75 -15.95 10.58
C PRO A 306 14.36 -14.84 11.56
N ALA A 307 14.08 -13.64 11.06
CA ALA A 307 13.63 -12.52 11.89
C ALA A 307 12.22 -12.71 12.46
N ASP A 308 11.44 -13.63 11.90
CA ASP A 308 10.04 -13.88 12.25
C ASP A 308 9.87 -15.17 13.08
N GLY A 309 10.87 -15.51 13.91
CA GLY A 309 10.90 -16.71 14.73
C GLY A 309 9.74 -16.84 15.71
N ASP A 310 9.11 -15.74 16.11
CA ASP A 310 7.94 -15.73 17.00
C ASP A 310 6.61 -16.02 16.31
N CYS A 311 6.57 -16.08 14.98
CA CYS A 311 5.40 -16.50 14.23
C CYS A 311 5.00 -17.94 14.57
N LEU A 312 3.69 -18.22 14.52
CA LEU A 312 3.15 -19.57 14.72
C LEU A 312 2.90 -20.25 13.40
N LEU A 313 3.34 -21.50 13.27
CA LEU A 313 2.97 -22.40 12.19
C LEU A 313 2.01 -23.44 12.74
N VAL A 314 0.82 -23.56 12.15
CA VAL A 314 -0.22 -24.54 12.46
C VAL A 314 -0.37 -25.45 11.25
N GLU A 315 -0.01 -26.69 11.36
CA GLU A 315 0.03 -27.67 10.28
C GLU A 315 -0.99 -28.78 10.49
N ALA A 316 -1.73 -29.10 9.44
CA ALA A 316 -2.51 -30.33 9.39
C ALA A 316 -1.64 -31.43 8.80
N VAL A 317 -1.46 -32.50 9.55
CA VAL A 317 -0.62 -33.64 9.18
C VAL A 317 -1.45 -34.92 9.10
N GLN A 318 -1.07 -35.80 8.17
CA GLN A 318 -1.64 -37.16 8.01
C GLN A 318 -0.52 -38.22 8.09
N ASN A 319 -0.88 -39.46 8.02
CA ASN A 319 0.05 -40.61 8.00
C ASN A 319 1.10 -40.54 9.13
N ASP A 320 0.61 -40.51 10.38
CA ASP A 320 1.44 -40.42 11.59
C ASP A 320 2.38 -39.22 11.63
N GLY A 321 1.98 -38.13 10.97
CA GLY A 321 2.72 -36.86 11.00
C GLY A 321 3.72 -36.63 9.84
N SER A 322 3.83 -37.59 8.89
CA SER A 322 4.75 -37.48 7.77
C SER A 322 4.30 -36.52 6.68
N ASP A 323 2.98 -36.44 6.43
CA ASP A 323 2.42 -35.70 5.29
C ASP A 323 1.70 -34.44 5.76
N VAL A 324 2.27 -33.28 5.51
CA VAL A 324 1.58 -31.99 5.71
C VAL A 324 0.61 -31.76 4.57
N VAL A 325 -0.67 -31.50 4.88
CA VAL A 325 -1.74 -31.31 3.89
C VAL A 325 -2.36 -29.91 3.89
N ALA A 326 -2.14 -29.14 4.96
CA ALA A 326 -2.52 -27.71 5.02
C ALA A 326 -1.71 -27.01 6.10
N MET A 327 -1.64 -25.68 6.01
CA MET A 327 -0.97 -24.86 7.01
C MET A 327 -1.60 -23.48 7.15
N LEU A 328 -1.46 -22.92 8.36
CA LEU A 328 -1.66 -21.50 8.67
C LEU A 328 -0.35 -20.97 9.25
N SER A 329 0.06 -19.78 8.81
CA SER A 329 1.08 -18.99 9.50
C SER A 329 0.42 -17.79 10.13
N LEU A 330 0.78 -17.50 11.40
CA LEU A 330 0.23 -16.36 12.13
C LEU A 330 1.38 -15.53 12.70
N VAL A 331 1.29 -14.22 12.51
CA VAL A 331 2.24 -13.26 13.07
C VAL A 331 1.84 -12.84 14.49
N PRO A 332 2.79 -12.42 15.35
CA PRO A 332 2.49 -11.91 16.67
C PRO A 332 1.56 -10.69 16.68
N TRP A 333 0.62 -10.67 17.60
CA TRP A 333 -0.20 -9.52 17.94
C TRP A 333 0.01 -9.16 19.41
N GLY A 334 1.03 -8.34 19.67
CA GLY A 334 1.55 -8.14 21.01
C GLY A 334 2.08 -9.45 21.61
N THR A 335 1.97 -9.60 22.93
CA THR A 335 2.55 -10.74 23.66
C THR A 335 1.67 -11.99 23.65
N ASN A 336 0.35 -11.83 23.50
CA ASN A 336 -0.63 -12.90 23.69
C ASN A 336 -1.70 -12.96 22.59
N GLY A 337 -1.47 -12.36 21.43
CA GLY A 337 -2.33 -12.44 20.27
C GLY A 337 -1.58 -13.00 19.07
N ALA A 338 -2.35 -13.47 18.09
CA ALA A 338 -1.85 -13.93 16.81
C ALA A 338 -2.77 -13.44 15.68
N SER A 339 -2.18 -13.04 14.55
CA SER A 339 -2.94 -12.58 13.37
C SER A 339 -2.58 -13.44 12.18
N LEU A 340 -3.58 -13.89 11.45
CA LEU A 340 -3.39 -14.73 10.27
C LEU A 340 -2.55 -13.98 9.22
N ASP A 341 -1.48 -14.61 8.78
CA ASP A 341 -0.61 -14.14 7.71
C ASP A 341 -0.87 -14.93 6.43
N LEU A 342 -0.81 -16.24 6.54
CA LEU A 342 -0.88 -17.13 5.40
C LEU A 342 -1.79 -18.33 5.70
N MET A 343 -2.60 -18.71 4.71
CA MET A 343 -3.40 -19.94 4.71
C MET A 343 -3.14 -20.68 3.40
N ARG A 344 -2.66 -21.92 3.50
CA ARG A 344 -2.41 -22.77 2.33
C ARG A 344 -2.94 -24.19 2.61
N ARG A 345 -3.41 -24.82 1.56
CA ARG A 345 -3.80 -26.24 1.62
C ARG A 345 -3.48 -26.96 0.32
N SER A 346 -3.12 -28.23 0.43
CA SER A 346 -3.00 -29.13 -0.70
C SER A 346 -4.37 -29.32 -1.38
N PRO A 347 -4.43 -29.39 -2.72
CA PRO A 347 -5.66 -29.80 -3.43
C PRO A 347 -6.20 -31.15 -2.97
N GLN A 348 -5.35 -32.03 -2.46
CA GLN A 348 -5.69 -33.36 -1.96
C GLN A 348 -6.10 -33.37 -0.49
N SER A 349 -6.04 -32.22 0.21
CA SER A 349 -6.40 -32.14 1.63
C SER A 349 -7.84 -32.53 1.87
N PRO A 350 -8.15 -33.28 2.94
CA PRO A 350 -9.51 -33.64 3.31
C PRO A 350 -10.40 -32.40 3.50
N ASN A 351 -11.68 -32.54 3.18
CA ASN A 351 -12.65 -31.48 3.45
C ASN A 351 -12.79 -31.26 4.96
N GLY A 352 -12.66 -30.01 5.39
CA GLY A 352 -12.73 -29.61 6.80
C GLY A 352 -11.36 -29.44 7.47
N THR A 353 -10.27 -29.55 6.71
CA THR A 353 -8.90 -29.38 7.24
C THR A 353 -8.65 -27.96 7.77
N ILE A 354 -9.14 -26.90 7.10
CA ILE A 354 -8.99 -25.53 7.59
C ILE A 354 -9.81 -25.33 8.88
N GLU A 355 -11.02 -25.87 8.94
CA GLU A 355 -11.83 -25.85 10.17
C GLU A 355 -11.13 -26.59 11.32
N LEU A 356 -10.43 -27.67 11.01
CA LEU A 356 -9.64 -28.41 11.99
C LEU A 356 -8.48 -27.52 12.50
N LEU A 357 -7.70 -26.89 11.62
CA LEU A 357 -6.58 -26.03 12.01
C LEU A 357 -7.02 -24.89 12.94
N VAL A 358 -8.07 -24.14 12.54
CA VAL A 358 -8.58 -23.01 13.34
C VAL A 358 -9.14 -23.49 14.68
N SER A 359 -9.87 -24.62 14.70
CA SER A 359 -10.46 -25.16 15.93
C SER A 359 -9.38 -25.66 16.89
N GLU A 360 -8.38 -26.38 16.41
CA GLU A 360 -7.29 -26.89 17.25
C GLU A 360 -6.41 -25.73 17.77
N LEU A 361 -6.15 -24.72 16.96
CA LEU A 361 -5.45 -23.52 17.42
C LEU A 361 -6.20 -22.84 18.58
N CYS A 362 -7.53 -22.72 18.50
CA CYS A 362 -8.33 -22.19 19.60
C CYS A 362 -8.32 -23.12 20.84
N GLN A 363 -8.38 -24.44 20.67
CA GLN A 363 -8.40 -25.39 21.77
C GLN A 363 -7.05 -25.55 22.47
N GLN A 364 -5.93 -25.38 21.73
CA GLN A 364 -4.58 -25.48 22.27
C GLN A 364 -3.96 -24.10 22.56
N SER A 365 -4.77 -23.05 22.58
CA SER A 365 -4.34 -21.66 22.73
C SER A 365 -3.56 -21.38 24.00
N GLU A 366 -3.93 -22.04 25.13
CA GLU A 366 -3.21 -21.91 26.41
C GLU A 366 -1.75 -22.40 26.30
N VAL A 367 -1.53 -23.53 25.58
CA VAL A 367 -0.19 -24.10 25.39
C VAL A 367 0.72 -23.17 24.61
N VAL A 368 0.18 -22.46 23.61
CA VAL A 368 0.96 -21.54 22.78
C VAL A 368 0.93 -20.09 23.27
N GLY A 369 0.22 -19.82 24.39
CA GLY A 369 0.14 -18.52 25.03
C GLY A 369 -0.69 -17.48 24.24
N VAL A 370 -1.73 -17.93 23.51
CA VAL A 370 -2.57 -17.07 22.66
C VAL A 370 -3.97 -16.95 23.23
N THR A 371 -4.41 -15.71 23.51
CA THR A 371 -5.77 -15.43 24.06
C THR A 371 -6.70 -14.76 23.04
N ARG A 372 -6.18 -14.36 21.88
CA ARG A 372 -6.94 -13.73 20.80
C ARG A 372 -6.30 -14.02 19.45
N ILE A 373 -7.13 -14.28 18.45
CA ILE A 373 -6.70 -14.66 17.10
C ILE A 373 -7.46 -13.78 16.10
N SER A 374 -6.74 -13.04 15.27
CA SER A 374 -7.32 -12.35 14.12
C SER A 374 -7.28 -13.26 12.89
N LEU A 375 -8.44 -13.42 12.24
CA LEU A 375 -8.56 -14.08 10.95
C LEU A 375 -8.54 -13.07 9.80
N ASN A 376 -7.97 -11.89 10.04
CA ASN A 376 -7.94 -10.74 9.15
C ASN A 376 -9.32 -10.11 8.87
N PHE A 377 -9.37 -9.03 8.10
CA PHE A 377 -10.61 -8.35 7.84
C PHE A 377 -11.21 -8.67 6.46
N ALA A 378 -12.52 -8.80 6.43
CA ALA A 378 -13.29 -8.92 5.21
C ALA A 378 -13.69 -7.52 4.74
N MET A 379 -13.15 -7.10 3.59
CA MET A 379 -13.49 -5.81 3.00
C MET A 379 -14.98 -5.77 2.62
N PHE A 380 -15.58 -4.58 2.75
CA PHE A 380 -16.88 -4.22 2.16
C PHE A 380 -18.14 -4.87 2.75
N ARG A 381 -18.08 -5.56 3.90
CA ARG A 381 -19.28 -6.10 4.55
C ARG A 381 -20.35 -5.06 4.78
N SER A 382 -20.00 -3.94 5.42
CA SER A 382 -20.91 -2.84 5.71
C SER A 382 -21.50 -2.18 4.45
N ALA A 383 -20.72 -2.14 3.34
CA ALA A 383 -21.20 -1.63 2.06
C ALA A 383 -22.23 -2.55 1.41
N PHE A 384 -22.08 -3.88 1.58
CA PHE A 384 -23.11 -4.83 1.12
C PHE A 384 -24.41 -4.70 1.93
N GLU A 385 -24.33 -4.55 3.24
CA GLU A 385 -25.49 -4.41 4.10
C GLU A 385 -26.19 -3.05 3.94
N GLN A 386 -25.43 -1.94 3.92
CA GLN A 386 -25.99 -0.57 3.77
C GLN A 386 -26.51 -0.28 2.36
N GLY A 387 -25.81 -0.77 1.33
CA GLY A 387 -26.27 -0.63 -0.07
C GLY A 387 -27.48 -1.49 -0.43
N ALA A 388 -27.86 -2.43 0.44
CA ALA A 388 -29.08 -3.23 0.33
C ALA A 388 -30.30 -2.55 0.95
N GLN A 389 -30.12 -1.48 1.74
CA GLN A 389 -31.23 -0.76 2.37
C GLN A 389 -32.04 0.05 1.35
N LEU A 390 -33.36 -0.01 1.46
CA LEU A 390 -34.29 0.80 0.70
C LEU A 390 -34.05 2.29 1.02
N GLY A 391 -33.66 3.09 0.00
CA GLY A 391 -33.38 4.53 0.17
C GLY A 391 -31.90 4.94 -0.01
N ALA A 392 -31.01 4.03 -0.33
CA ALA A 392 -29.60 4.35 -0.63
C ALA A 392 -29.47 5.38 -1.77
N GLY A 393 -28.71 6.43 -1.56
CA GLY A 393 -28.47 7.50 -2.56
C GLY A 393 -27.73 6.97 -3.81
N PRO A 394 -27.72 7.74 -4.92
CA PRO A 394 -27.13 7.30 -6.19
C PRO A 394 -25.64 6.96 -6.08
N VAL A 395 -24.90 7.67 -5.21
CA VAL A 395 -23.48 7.41 -4.93
C VAL A 395 -23.29 6.08 -4.23
N ALA A 396 -24.11 5.75 -3.23
CA ALA A 396 -24.07 4.47 -2.53
C ALA A 396 -24.45 3.30 -3.44
N ARG A 397 -25.38 3.52 -4.39
CA ARG A 397 -25.78 2.52 -5.41
C ARG A 397 -24.67 2.29 -6.43
N LEU A 398 -24.02 3.35 -6.93
CA LEU A 398 -22.88 3.24 -7.84
C LEU A 398 -21.71 2.54 -7.15
N TRP A 399 -21.43 2.89 -5.91
CA TRP A 399 -20.39 2.25 -5.09
C TRP A 399 -20.69 0.78 -4.85
N ARG A 400 -21.92 0.44 -4.51
CA ARG A 400 -22.37 -0.96 -4.42
C ARG A 400 -22.20 -1.70 -5.74
N TRP A 401 -22.59 -1.08 -6.87
CA TRP A 401 -22.43 -1.71 -8.18
C TRP A 401 -20.97 -1.99 -8.51
N LEU A 402 -20.09 -1.03 -8.26
CA LEU A 402 -18.63 -1.20 -8.39
C LEU A 402 -18.13 -2.33 -7.48
N LEU A 403 -18.54 -2.35 -6.22
CA LEU A 403 -18.15 -3.38 -5.25
C LEU A 403 -18.65 -4.77 -5.64
N VAL A 404 -19.91 -4.89 -6.11
CA VAL A 404 -20.47 -6.15 -6.62
C VAL A 404 -19.75 -6.60 -7.89
N PHE A 405 -19.42 -5.67 -8.79
CA PHE A 405 -18.65 -5.97 -9.99
C PHE A 405 -17.26 -6.52 -9.61
N PHE A 406 -16.56 -5.88 -8.72
CA PHE A 406 -15.24 -6.32 -8.25
C PHE A 406 -15.30 -7.56 -7.34
N SER A 407 -16.36 -7.75 -6.53
CA SER A 407 -16.51 -8.94 -5.68
C SER A 407 -16.62 -10.23 -6.47
N ARG A 408 -17.17 -10.20 -7.69
CA ARG A 408 -17.20 -11.35 -8.59
C ARG A 408 -15.80 -11.84 -8.99
N TRP A 409 -14.82 -10.94 -8.99
CA TRP A 409 -13.42 -11.24 -9.32
C TRP A 409 -12.57 -11.63 -8.11
N TRP A 410 -12.99 -11.28 -6.88
CA TRP A 410 -12.11 -11.34 -5.70
C TRP A 410 -12.55 -12.32 -4.61
N GLN A 411 -13.58 -13.12 -4.80
CA GLN A 411 -14.06 -14.11 -3.83
C GLN A 411 -14.27 -13.55 -2.38
N LEU A 412 -14.51 -12.25 -2.23
CA LEU A 412 -14.64 -11.58 -0.94
C LEU A 412 -15.81 -12.12 -0.11
N GLU A 413 -16.91 -12.47 -0.76
CA GLU A 413 -18.07 -13.08 -0.12
C GLU A 413 -17.72 -14.47 0.47
N THR A 414 -16.84 -15.20 -0.22
CA THR A 414 -16.40 -16.53 0.22
C THR A 414 -15.58 -16.44 1.50
N LEU A 415 -14.68 -15.43 1.61
CA LEU A 415 -13.87 -15.21 2.81
C LEU A 415 -14.75 -14.81 4.02
N TYR A 416 -15.70 -13.90 3.81
CA TYR A 416 -16.66 -13.52 4.86
C TYR A 416 -17.45 -14.73 5.36
N ARG A 417 -18.07 -15.51 4.45
CA ARG A 417 -18.83 -16.71 4.81
C ARG A 417 -17.97 -17.76 5.50
N SER A 418 -16.69 -17.86 5.10
CA SER A 418 -15.76 -18.81 5.71
C SER A 418 -15.35 -18.42 7.14
N ASN A 419 -15.34 -17.14 7.49
CA ASN A 419 -15.04 -16.67 8.84
C ASN A 419 -16.29 -16.66 9.74
N MET A 420 -17.46 -16.35 9.20
CA MET A 420 -18.72 -16.31 9.94
C MET A 420 -19.04 -17.60 10.71
N LYS A 421 -18.66 -18.76 10.16
CA LYS A 421 -18.93 -20.07 10.76
C LYS A 421 -18.25 -20.28 12.12
N TYR A 422 -17.18 -19.51 12.43
CA TYR A 422 -16.47 -19.57 13.71
C TYR A 422 -17.05 -18.61 14.76
N GLN A 423 -18.10 -17.84 14.44
CA GLN A 423 -18.72 -16.85 15.31
C GLN A 423 -17.72 -15.83 15.89
N PRO A 424 -16.93 -15.18 15.04
CA PRO A 424 -15.96 -14.20 15.52
C PRO A 424 -16.65 -12.96 16.08
N VAL A 425 -15.93 -12.24 16.94
CA VAL A 425 -16.27 -10.84 17.25
C VAL A 425 -15.81 -9.99 16.07
N TRP A 426 -16.75 -9.25 15.48
CA TRP A 426 -16.48 -8.38 14.36
C TRP A 426 -16.05 -6.99 14.82
N VAL A 427 -14.86 -6.54 14.41
CA VAL A 427 -14.29 -5.24 14.76
C VAL A 427 -14.13 -4.40 13.51
N PRO A 428 -14.70 -3.16 13.47
CA PRO A 428 -14.66 -2.34 12.27
C PRO A 428 -13.24 -1.86 11.93
N ARG A 429 -12.90 -1.88 10.64
CA ARG A 429 -11.68 -1.34 10.07
C ARG A 429 -12.00 -0.24 9.05
N PHE A 430 -11.20 0.81 9.04
CA PHE A 430 -11.47 2.03 8.30
C PHE A 430 -10.41 2.30 7.22
N ALA A 431 -10.87 2.92 6.13
CA ALA A 431 -10.02 3.65 5.20
C ALA A 431 -10.06 5.13 5.55
N CYS A 432 -8.89 5.80 5.58
CA CYS A 432 -8.85 7.24 5.79
C CYS A 432 -8.31 7.93 4.53
N TYR A 433 -8.84 9.13 4.24
CA TYR A 433 -8.54 9.90 3.03
C TYR A 433 -8.76 11.39 3.29
N GLU A 434 -8.11 12.24 2.51
CA GLU A 434 -8.19 13.69 2.69
C GLU A 434 -9.49 14.28 2.13
N ASP A 435 -9.82 13.98 0.88
CA ASP A 435 -11.00 14.51 0.18
C ASP A 435 -11.79 13.37 -0.49
N ALA A 436 -13.12 13.49 -0.53
CA ALA A 436 -13.99 12.49 -1.17
C ALA A 436 -13.66 12.27 -2.66
N ARG A 437 -13.14 13.28 -3.34
CA ARG A 437 -12.70 13.19 -4.75
C ARG A 437 -11.50 12.26 -4.93
N LEU A 438 -10.71 12.05 -3.88
CA LEU A 438 -9.54 11.18 -3.88
C LEU A 438 -9.87 9.72 -3.56
N VAL A 439 -11.08 9.42 -3.07
CA VAL A 439 -11.50 8.06 -2.71
C VAL A 439 -11.30 7.04 -3.84
N PRO A 440 -11.68 7.32 -5.11
CA PRO A 440 -11.42 6.37 -6.20
C PRO A 440 -9.91 6.12 -6.41
N ARG A 441 -9.09 7.16 -6.30
CA ARG A 441 -7.63 7.05 -6.45
C ARG A 441 -7.00 6.27 -5.30
N VAL A 442 -7.42 6.50 -4.06
CA VAL A 442 -7.00 5.73 -2.89
C VAL A 442 -7.44 4.26 -3.04
N GLY A 443 -8.65 4.01 -3.54
CA GLY A 443 -9.14 2.67 -3.83
C GLY A 443 -8.27 1.93 -4.86
N VAL A 444 -7.95 2.56 -5.98
CA VAL A 444 -7.06 1.98 -7.01
C VAL A 444 -5.67 1.71 -6.44
N ALA A 445 -5.10 2.67 -5.70
CA ALA A 445 -3.81 2.49 -5.04
C ALA A 445 -3.82 1.31 -4.05
N SER A 446 -4.90 1.15 -3.28
CA SER A 446 -5.08 0.03 -2.36
C SER A 446 -5.12 -1.31 -3.08
N VAL A 447 -5.85 -1.40 -4.19
CA VAL A 447 -5.96 -2.61 -5.02
C VAL A 447 -4.63 -3.01 -5.63
N ILE A 448 -3.83 -2.02 -6.07
CA ILE A 448 -2.47 -2.25 -6.59
C ILE A 448 -1.55 -2.67 -5.44
N ALA A 449 -1.61 -1.99 -4.30
CA ALA A 449 -0.79 -2.29 -3.13
C ALA A 449 -1.03 -3.72 -2.61
N GLU A 450 -2.28 -4.17 -2.57
CA GLU A 450 -2.66 -5.53 -2.16
C GLU A 450 -2.34 -6.60 -3.22
N GLY A 451 -1.87 -6.22 -4.42
CA GLY A 451 -1.52 -7.16 -5.48
C GLY A 451 -2.71 -7.73 -6.25
N PHE A 452 -3.91 -7.11 -6.15
CA PHE A 452 -5.07 -7.52 -6.94
C PHE A 452 -5.04 -6.97 -8.37
N LEU A 453 -4.33 -5.86 -8.59
CA LEU A 453 -4.13 -5.26 -9.89
C LEU A 453 -2.64 -5.07 -10.14
N VAL A 454 -2.09 -5.83 -11.09
CA VAL A 454 -0.71 -5.68 -11.53
C VAL A 454 -0.71 -4.79 -12.77
N LEU A 455 -0.09 -3.62 -12.68
CA LEU A 455 0.04 -2.73 -13.84
C LEU A 455 1.12 -3.26 -14.79
N PRO A 456 0.89 -3.27 -16.11
CA PRO A 456 1.93 -3.57 -17.07
C PRO A 456 3.08 -2.57 -16.87
N PHE A 457 4.32 -3.04 -16.81
CA PHE A 457 5.52 -2.26 -16.52
C PHE A 457 5.71 -1.81 -15.05
N SER A 458 4.87 -2.26 -14.08
CA SER A 458 5.21 -2.10 -12.68
C SER A 458 6.30 -3.11 -12.29
N ARG A 459 7.28 -2.66 -11.50
CA ARG A 459 8.20 -3.62 -10.86
C ARG A 459 7.40 -4.44 -9.86
N ARG A 460 7.59 -5.77 -9.87
CA ARG A 460 7.07 -6.64 -8.80
C ARG A 460 7.70 -6.17 -7.49
N HIS A 461 6.87 -6.01 -6.47
CA HIS A 461 7.36 -5.72 -5.12
C HIS A 461 7.80 -7.03 -4.47
N GLU A 462 8.96 -7.53 -4.90
CA GLU A 462 9.61 -8.64 -4.22
C GLU A 462 10.17 -8.14 -2.90
N GLN A 463 9.84 -8.83 -1.82
CA GLN A 463 10.48 -8.57 -0.54
C GLN A 463 11.89 -9.17 -0.57
N PRO A 464 12.94 -8.42 -0.19
CA PRO A 464 14.27 -8.98 -0.08
C PRO A 464 14.27 -10.05 1.01
N HIS A 465 14.49 -11.30 0.61
CA HIS A 465 14.52 -12.47 1.50
C HIS A 465 15.79 -12.58 2.32
N THR A 466 16.85 -11.83 2.00
CA THR A 466 18.17 -12.07 2.60
C THR A 466 18.93 -10.79 2.85
N GLY A 467 19.67 -10.74 3.96
CA GLY A 467 20.79 -9.82 4.19
C GLY A 467 20.60 -8.77 5.26
N HIS A 468 19.41 -8.61 5.84
CA HIS A 468 19.27 -7.75 7.01
C HIS A 468 19.56 -8.57 8.28
N HIS A 469 20.71 -8.35 8.89
CA HIS A 469 20.95 -8.78 10.27
C HIS A 469 20.09 -7.89 11.18
N ILE A 470 18.89 -8.36 11.46
CA ILE A 470 18.00 -7.69 12.40
C ILE A 470 18.48 -8.07 13.79
N ALA A 471 18.79 -7.07 14.60
CA ALA A 471 19.13 -7.29 15.99
C ALA A 471 17.96 -7.98 16.72
N ALA A 472 18.26 -8.93 17.60
CA ALA A 472 17.27 -9.51 18.48
C ALA A 472 16.61 -8.38 19.32
N PRO A 473 15.31 -8.50 19.68
CA PRO A 473 14.59 -7.43 20.40
C PRO A 473 15.33 -6.88 21.63
N GLY A 474 15.96 -7.72 22.43
CA GLY A 474 16.77 -7.30 23.59
C GLY A 474 18.03 -6.50 23.25
N THR A 475 18.48 -6.52 22.00
CA THR A 475 19.69 -5.80 21.55
C THR A 475 19.40 -4.31 21.37
N LEU A 476 18.15 -3.93 21.11
CA LEU A 476 17.76 -2.51 20.96
C LEU A 476 17.99 -1.70 22.23
N VAL A 477 17.76 -2.30 23.40
CA VAL A 477 18.07 -1.68 24.70
C VAL A 477 19.57 -1.56 24.89
N ALA A 478 20.34 -2.59 24.51
CA ALA A 478 21.79 -2.60 24.64
C ALA A 478 22.49 -1.61 23.68
N THR A 479 21.90 -1.35 22.52
CA THR A 479 22.42 -0.38 21.54
C THR A 479 21.98 1.06 21.78
N GLY A 480 21.15 1.30 22.81
CA GLY A 480 20.64 2.63 23.13
C GLY A 480 19.52 3.11 22.21
N LEU A 481 19.01 2.26 21.31
CA LEU A 481 17.85 2.57 20.45
C LEU A 481 16.55 2.68 21.24
N LEU A 482 16.48 2.04 22.42
CA LEU A 482 15.45 2.24 23.43
C LEU A 482 16.13 2.42 24.79
N HIS A 483 15.73 3.42 25.55
CA HIS A 483 16.18 3.56 26.92
C HIS A 483 15.52 2.49 27.81
N SER A 484 16.21 2.06 28.86
CA SER A 484 15.70 1.05 29.81
C SER A 484 14.38 1.45 30.50
N ASP A 485 14.04 2.74 30.48
CA ASP A 485 12.77 3.31 30.97
C ASP A 485 11.66 3.33 29.90
N GLY A 486 11.90 2.77 28.71
CA GLY A 486 10.94 2.75 27.60
C GLY A 486 10.85 4.06 26.82
N THR A 487 11.77 5.00 27.07
CA THR A 487 11.91 6.22 26.26
C THR A 487 12.71 5.91 25.01
N ALA A 488 12.23 6.38 23.85
CA ALA A 488 12.97 6.23 22.59
C ALA A 488 14.19 7.16 22.58
N PRO A 489 15.31 6.74 21.98
CA PRO A 489 16.46 7.60 21.76
C PRO A 489 16.08 8.80 20.89
N ASP A 490 16.87 9.84 20.97
CA ASP A 490 16.78 10.97 20.05
C ASP A 490 17.18 10.50 18.64
N VAL A 491 16.19 10.18 17.81
CA VAL A 491 16.35 9.77 16.41
C VAL A 491 16.26 10.96 15.46
N SER A 492 16.65 12.16 15.91
CA SER A 492 16.66 13.38 15.09
C SER A 492 17.44 13.23 13.78
N GLY A 493 18.38 12.28 13.71
CA GLY A 493 19.10 11.92 12.49
C GLY A 493 18.28 11.10 11.47
N LEU A 494 17.26 10.36 11.92
CA LEU A 494 16.37 9.59 11.03
C LEU A 494 15.24 10.46 10.43
N ALA A 495 15.01 11.63 11.03
CA ALA A 495 14.03 12.62 10.58
C ALA A 495 14.62 13.64 9.56
N ALA A 496 15.76 13.32 8.94
CA ALA A 496 16.49 14.23 8.05
C ALA A 496 15.70 14.72 6.81
N ASP A 497 14.55 14.13 6.53
CA ASP A 497 13.65 14.56 5.44
C ASP A 497 12.44 15.38 5.90
N LEU A 498 12.35 15.73 7.19
CA LEU A 498 11.30 16.64 7.66
C LEU A 498 11.66 18.09 7.28
N PRO A 499 10.69 18.88 6.79
CA PRO A 499 10.97 20.29 6.49
C PRO A 499 11.38 21.03 7.76
N ALA A 500 12.46 21.84 7.66
CA ALA A 500 12.93 22.69 8.72
C ALA A 500 11.82 23.66 9.20
N ASP A 501 11.90 24.16 10.45
CA ASP A 501 10.88 25.08 11.01
C ASP A 501 10.66 26.34 10.15
N SER A 502 11.67 26.78 9.40
CA SER A 502 11.55 27.86 8.40
C SER A 502 10.60 27.50 7.24
N ASP A 503 10.45 26.22 6.92
CA ASP A 503 9.58 25.77 5.84
C ASP A 503 8.12 25.55 6.32
N ARG A 504 7.89 25.41 7.61
CA ARG A 504 6.53 25.33 8.19
C ARG A 504 5.73 26.62 7.97
N GLN A 505 6.38 27.77 7.94
CA GLN A 505 5.72 29.05 7.61
C GLN A 505 5.30 29.16 6.14
N ARG A 506 5.87 28.30 5.29
CA ARG A 506 5.55 28.23 3.84
C ARG A 506 4.50 27.19 3.49
N LEU A 507 3.97 26.47 4.49
CA LEU A 507 2.92 25.48 4.27
C LEU A 507 1.61 26.18 3.81
N PRO A 508 0.82 25.57 2.91
CA PRO A 508 -0.49 26.06 2.54
C PRO A 508 -1.37 26.34 3.75
N GLU A 509 -2.20 27.36 3.63
CA GLU A 509 -3.05 27.85 4.74
C GLU A 509 -3.90 26.74 5.37
N GLN A 510 -4.44 25.84 4.55
CA GLN A 510 -5.22 24.69 5.02
C GLN A 510 -4.43 23.76 5.96
N VAL A 511 -3.15 23.57 5.70
CA VAL A 511 -2.28 22.74 6.56
C VAL A 511 -1.95 23.48 7.84
N ARG A 512 -1.67 24.79 7.76
CA ARG A 512 -1.44 25.64 8.94
C ARG A 512 -2.65 25.68 9.85
N VAL A 513 -3.87 25.83 9.28
CA VAL A 513 -5.13 25.80 10.02
C VAL A 513 -5.35 24.43 10.69
N ARG A 514 -5.06 23.34 10.00
CA ARG A 514 -5.17 21.97 10.54
C ARG A 514 -4.16 21.73 11.67
N MET A 515 -2.91 22.20 11.51
CA MET A 515 -1.90 22.12 12.55
C MET A 515 -2.25 22.98 13.79
N ALA A 516 -2.78 24.18 13.57
CA ALA A 516 -3.24 25.05 14.66
C ALA A 516 -4.42 24.40 15.42
N LYS A 517 -5.35 23.77 14.70
CA LYS A 517 -6.49 23.04 15.30
C LYS A 517 -6.02 21.80 16.07
N LEU A 518 -5.00 21.11 15.59
CA LEU A 518 -4.38 19.98 16.32
C LEU A 518 -3.73 20.45 17.63
N LYS A 519 -3.02 21.56 17.60
CA LYS A 519 -2.40 22.17 18.79
C LYS A 519 -3.46 22.63 19.81
N SER A 520 -4.58 23.21 19.36
CA SER A 520 -5.67 23.63 20.28
C SER A 520 -6.34 22.41 20.94
N LEU A 521 -6.57 21.32 20.20
CA LEU A 521 -7.11 20.08 20.75
C LEU A 521 -6.14 19.39 21.74
N GLN A 522 -4.83 19.50 21.51
CA GLN A 522 -3.83 19.02 22.45
C GLN A 522 -3.78 19.84 23.75
N SER A 523 -3.99 21.17 23.66
CA SER A 523 -4.03 22.04 24.85
C SER A 523 -5.32 21.86 25.66
N GLU A 524 -6.45 21.55 25.01
CA GLU A 524 -7.72 21.26 25.67
C GLU A 524 -7.73 19.87 26.33
N GLY A 525 -7.07 18.86 25.71
CA GLY A 525 -6.94 17.51 26.27
C GLY A 525 -5.95 17.40 27.45
N ALA A 526 -5.04 18.37 27.60
CA ALA A 526 -4.09 18.42 28.72
C ALA A 526 -4.67 19.07 29.98
N GLY A 527 -5.90 19.59 29.93
CA GLY A 527 -6.55 20.33 31.01
C GLY A 527 -7.63 19.58 31.79
N GLN A 528 -7.81 18.26 31.58
CA GLN A 528 -8.71 17.45 32.42
C GLN A 528 -7.90 16.45 33.27
N PRO A 529 -8.13 16.41 34.61
CA PRO A 529 -7.41 15.54 35.54
C PRO A 529 -7.71 14.05 35.35
#